data_8b1549a8c5717d89ea020bf8c4308cd2
#
_entry.id   8b1549a8c5717d89ea020bf8c4308cd2
#
_cell.length_a   1.000
_cell.length_b   1.000
_cell.length_c   1.000
_cell.angle_alpha   90.00
_cell.angle_beta   90.00
_cell.angle_gamma   90.00
#
_symmetry.space_group_name_H-M   'P 1'
#
loop_
_entity.id
_entity.type
_entity.pdbx_description
1 polymer ?
#
loop_
_entity_poly.entity_id
_entity_poly.type
_entity_poly.pdbx_seq_one_letter_code
_entity_poly.pdbx_strand_id
1 'polypeptide(L)'
;AVRRTVKYGNAWHPTRQSPEYVISMIPYLQRVCEELGRSPKEITVSLKRTLCLTDIGLDLSSRIRSGAALINTTQKVVDDVRKCEESGIDQLTFDFPTNNADECIAIMEHFGNKVSRLP
;
A
#
# COMPACT_ATOMS: atom_id res chain seq x y z
N ALA A 1 -2.29 17.50 5.99
CA ALA A 1 -1.42 16.38 6.36
C ALA A 1 -0.15 16.34 5.53
N VAL A 2 -0.25 16.50 4.21
CA VAL A 2 0.93 16.49 3.32
C VAL A 2 1.92 17.61 3.69
N ARG A 3 1.42 18.84 3.85
CA ARG A 3 2.27 19.99 4.20
C ARG A 3 3.00 19.78 5.52
N ARG A 4 2.32 19.22 6.50
CA ARG A 4 2.92 18.92 7.81
C ARG A 4 4.00 17.85 7.68
N THR A 5 3.76 16.83 6.88
CA THR A 5 4.74 15.78 6.62
C THR A 5 6.01 16.34 5.98
N VAL A 6 5.87 17.18 4.96
CA VAL A 6 7.02 17.79 4.28
C VAL A 6 7.79 18.69 5.21
N LYS A 7 7.12 19.41 6.09
CA LYS A 7 7.75 20.34 7.02
C LYS A 7 8.51 19.64 8.14
N TYR A 8 7.95 18.55 8.68
CA TYR A 8 8.47 17.93 9.91
C TYR A 8 8.86 16.46 9.78
N GLY A 9 8.50 15.79 8.70
CA GLY A 9 8.69 14.35 8.59
C GLY A 9 9.52 13.94 7.40
N ASN A 10 9.67 12.62 7.24
CA ASN A 10 10.43 12.00 6.14
C ASN A 10 9.59 10.98 5.36
N ALA A 11 8.34 10.74 5.77
CA ALA A 11 7.47 9.80 5.09
C ALA A 11 6.03 10.26 5.19
N TRP A 12 5.28 10.09 4.11
CA TRP A 12 3.83 10.31 4.07
C TRP A 12 3.15 8.96 4.00
N HIS A 13 2.35 8.65 5.03
CA HIS A 13 1.66 7.36 5.16
C HIS A 13 0.17 7.59 5.38
N PRO A 14 -0.59 7.89 4.30
CA PRO A 14 -2.05 8.03 4.42
C PRO A 14 -2.69 6.69 4.78
N THR A 15 -3.74 6.73 5.59
CA THR A 15 -4.48 5.54 6.00
C THR A 15 -5.88 5.56 5.41
N ARG A 16 -6.42 4.37 5.12
CA ARG A 16 -7.78 4.20 4.60
C ARG A 16 -8.02 4.90 3.26
N GLN A 17 -6.96 5.07 2.46
CA GLN A 17 -7.05 5.70 1.15
C GLN A 17 -6.77 4.68 0.05
N SER A 18 -7.38 4.89 -1.12
CA SER A 18 -7.09 4.06 -2.29
C SER A 18 -5.74 4.45 -2.91
N PRO A 19 -5.10 3.52 -3.67
CA PRO A 19 -3.89 3.87 -4.41
C PRO A 19 -4.12 5.04 -5.37
N GLU A 20 -5.28 5.12 -6.00
CA GLU A 20 -5.63 6.19 -6.92
C GLU A 20 -5.61 7.54 -6.23
N TYR A 21 -6.13 7.63 -5.01
CA TYR A 21 -6.09 8.86 -4.23
C TYR A 21 -4.65 9.26 -3.92
N VAL A 22 -3.84 8.30 -3.45
CA VAL A 22 -2.45 8.56 -3.10
C VAL A 22 -1.68 9.05 -4.32
N ILE A 23 -1.84 8.39 -5.46
CA ILE A 23 -1.19 8.77 -6.71
C ILE A 23 -1.62 10.17 -7.14
N SER A 24 -2.89 10.52 -6.99
CA SER A 24 -3.41 11.85 -7.34
C SER A 24 -2.83 12.95 -6.47
N MET A 25 -2.36 12.63 -5.27
CA MET A 25 -1.79 13.59 -4.33
C MET A 25 -0.27 13.78 -4.48
N ILE A 26 0.40 12.91 -5.23
CA ILE A 26 1.86 13.03 -5.41
C ILE A 26 2.28 14.37 -6.05
N PRO A 27 1.60 14.89 -7.09
CA PRO A 27 1.96 16.21 -7.63
C PRO A 27 1.85 17.33 -6.58
N TYR A 28 0.84 17.25 -5.70
CA TYR A 28 0.71 18.22 -4.61
C TYR A 28 1.85 18.09 -3.60
N LEU A 29 2.23 16.85 -3.25
CA LEU A 29 3.38 16.59 -2.38
C LEU A 29 4.65 17.20 -2.96
N GLN A 30 4.90 17.01 -4.25
CA GLN A 30 6.06 17.55 -4.94
C GLN A 30 6.07 19.07 -4.91
N ARG A 31 4.91 19.70 -5.11
CA ARG A 31 4.77 21.16 -5.06
C ARG A 31 5.10 21.72 -3.67
N VAL A 32 4.59 21.07 -2.63
CA VAL A 32 4.85 21.47 -1.25
C VAL A 32 6.35 21.31 -0.92
N CYS A 33 6.99 20.25 -1.41
CA CYS A 33 8.43 20.08 -1.25
C CYS A 33 9.19 21.24 -1.88
N GLU A 34 8.84 21.65 -3.09
CA GLU A 34 9.46 22.79 -3.75
C GLU A 34 9.29 24.09 -2.95
N GLU A 35 8.07 24.35 -2.45
CA GLU A 35 7.79 25.53 -1.63
C GLU A 35 8.63 25.58 -0.36
N LEU A 36 8.91 24.43 0.25
CA LEU A 36 9.61 24.34 1.53
C LEU A 36 11.10 24.02 1.36
N GLY A 37 11.60 23.97 0.12
CA GLY A 37 13.01 23.76 -0.16
C GLY A 37 13.50 22.35 0.08
N ARG A 38 12.62 21.35 -0.04
CA ARG A 38 12.99 19.95 0.12
C ARG A 38 12.91 19.21 -1.22
N SER A 39 13.78 18.21 -1.39
CA SER A 39 13.66 17.30 -2.53
C SER A 39 12.52 16.33 -2.31
N PRO A 40 11.63 16.10 -3.31
CA PRO A 40 10.60 15.07 -3.19
C PRO A 40 11.16 13.68 -2.87
N LYS A 41 12.40 13.40 -3.24
CA LYS A 41 13.06 12.13 -2.96
C LYS A 41 13.33 11.90 -1.48
N GLU A 42 13.31 12.94 -0.66
CA GLU A 42 13.47 12.84 0.78
C GLU A 42 12.24 12.33 1.49
N ILE A 43 11.07 12.34 0.82
CA ILE A 43 9.80 11.93 1.40
C ILE A 43 9.41 10.57 0.81
N THR A 44 9.39 9.54 1.66
CA THR A 44 8.91 8.22 1.28
C THR A 44 7.38 8.24 1.23
N VAL A 45 6.80 7.80 0.13
CA VAL A 45 5.35 7.64 0.01
C VAL A 45 5.00 6.19 0.34
N SER A 46 4.24 6.00 1.41
CA SER A 46 3.86 4.69 1.93
C SER A 46 2.35 4.56 1.99
N LEU A 47 1.84 3.37 1.72
CA LEU A 47 0.41 3.10 1.76
C LEU A 47 0.16 1.77 2.47
N LYS A 48 -0.80 1.78 3.41
CA LYS A 48 -1.25 0.57 4.08
C LYS A 48 -2.54 0.07 3.43
N ARG A 49 -2.59 -1.22 3.14
CA ARG A 49 -3.77 -1.86 2.55
C ARG A 49 -4.11 -3.15 3.29
N THR A 50 -5.40 -3.45 3.39
CA THR A 50 -5.87 -4.75 3.85
C THR A 50 -5.88 -5.69 2.65
N LEU A 51 -5.17 -6.81 2.74
CA LEU A 51 -5.01 -7.75 1.65
C LEU A 51 -5.91 -8.96 1.85
N CYS A 52 -6.69 -9.30 0.82
CA CYS A 52 -7.47 -10.51 0.76
C CYS A 52 -7.21 -11.22 -0.57
N LEU A 53 -6.52 -12.35 -0.52
CA LEU A 53 -6.28 -13.19 -1.70
C LEU A 53 -7.44 -14.16 -1.88
N THR A 54 -8.06 -14.17 -3.05
CA THR A 54 -9.27 -14.96 -3.30
C THR A 54 -8.97 -16.38 -3.80
N ASP A 55 -7.73 -16.68 -4.13
CA ASP A 55 -7.32 -17.94 -4.75
C ASP A 55 -6.49 -18.86 -3.86
N ILE A 56 -6.47 -18.63 -2.55
CA ILE A 56 -5.69 -19.46 -1.61
C ILE A 56 -6.57 -20.32 -0.69
N GLY A 57 -7.88 -20.42 -0.98
CA GLY A 57 -8.79 -21.26 -0.21
C GLY A 57 -9.31 -20.65 1.09
N LEU A 58 -9.05 -19.38 1.34
CA LEU A 58 -9.56 -18.66 2.51
C LEU A 58 -10.51 -17.56 2.06
N ASP A 59 -11.75 -17.58 2.58
CA ASP A 59 -12.70 -16.51 2.31
C ASP A 59 -12.77 -15.55 3.49
N LEU A 60 -12.02 -14.46 3.37
CA LEU A 60 -11.92 -13.41 4.39
C LEU A 60 -12.62 -12.12 3.97
N SER A 61 -13.26 -12.11 2.80
CA SER A 61 -13.86 -10.90 2.23
C SER A 61 -14.92 -10.27 3.12
N SER A 62 -15.68 -11.09 3.86
CA SER A 62 -16.72 -10.61 4.77
C SER A 62 -16.18 -9.83 5.97
N ARG A 63 -14.88 -9.94 6.26
CA ARG A 63 -14.22 -9.26 7.37
C ARG A 63 -13.65 -7.90 6.99
N ILE A 64 -13.73 -7.55 5.72
CA ILE A 64 -13.13 -6.32 5.20
C ILE A 64 -14.12 -5.17 5.35
N ARG A 65 -13.67 -4.07 5.97
CA ARG A 65 -14.51 -2.90 6.25
C ARG A 65 -13.98 -1.62 5.62
N SER A 66 -12.86 -1.68 4.91
CA SER A 66 -12.25 -0.51 4.29
C SER A 66 -12.38 -0.55 2.78
N GLY A 67 -12.75 0.57 2.16
CA GLY A 67 -12.75 0.71 0.70
C GLY A 67 -11.35 0.69 0.09
N ALA A 68 -10.29 0.79 0.90
CA ALA A 68 -8.91 0.71 0.46
C ALA A 68 -8.37 -0.72 0.41
N ALA A 69 -9.20 -1.71 0.78
CA ALA A 69 -8.80 -3.11 0.79
C ALA A 69 -8.54 -3.62 -0.63
N LEU A 70 -7.55 -4.50 -0.74
CA LEU A 70 -7.20 -5.16 -1.99
C LEU A 70 -7.72 -6.59 -1.95
N ILE A 71 -8.83 -6.83 -2.64
CA ILE A 71 -9.49 -8.13 -2.70
C ILE A 71 -9.37 -8.65 -4.12
N ASN A 72 -8.47 -9.61 -4.35
CA ASN A 72 -8.32 -10.17 -5.70
C ASN A 72 -7.48 -11.44 -5.70
N THR A 73 -7.35 -12.04 -6.89
CA THR A 73 -6.45 -13.18 -7.09
C THR A 73 -5.00 -12.73 -6.91
N THR A 74 -4.12 -13.71 -6.64
CA THR A 74 -2.69 -13.42 -6.45
C THR A 74 -2.09 -12.70 -7.65
N GLN A 75 -2.43 -13.09 -8.88
CA GLN A 75 -1.86 -12.46 -10.07
C GLN A 75 -2.27 -10.98 -10.18
N LYS A 76 -3.52 -10.67 -9.88
CA LYS A 76 -4.00 -9.29 -9.92
C LYS A 76 -3.40 -8.43 -8.81
N VAL A 77 -3.13 -9.05 -7.65
CA VAL A 77 -2.41 -8.37 -6.57
C VAL A 77 -0.98 -8.03 -7.01
N VAL A 78 -0.30 -8.95 -7.67
CA VAL A 78 1.03 -8.72 -8.24
C VAL A 78 1.00 -7.53 -9.21
N ASP A 79 0.02 -7.51 -10.10
CA ASP A 79 -0.13 -6.44 -11.09
C ASP A 79 -0.38 -5.10 -10.40
N ASP A 80 -1.19 -5.09 -9.35
CA ASP A 80 -1.51 -3.88 -8.58
C ASP A 80 -0.26 -3.35 -7.85
N VAL A 81 0.53 -4.23 -7.26
CA VAL A 81 1.78 -3.85 -6.60
C VAL A 81 2.75 -3.20 -7.58
N ARG A 82 2.89 -3.77 -8.77
CA ARG A 82 3.73 -3.19 -9.82
C ARG A 82 3.24 -1.81 -10.26
N LYS A 83 1.92 -1.66 -10.41
CA LYS A 83 1.33 -0.38 -10.78
C LYS A 83 1.60 0.68 -9.71
N CYS A 84 1.49 0.33 -8.44
CA CYS A 84 1.81 1.24 -7.34
C CYS A 84 3.27 1.67 -7.39
N GLU A 85 4.18 0.73 -7.60
CA GLU A 85 5.61 1.01 -7.72
C GLU A 85 5.90 1.98 -8.86
N GLU A 86 5.35 1.72 -10.04
CA GLU A 86 5.53 2.56 -11.23
C GLU A 86 4.93 3.95 -11.06
N SER A 87 3.93 4.10 -10.20
CA SER A 87 3.20 5.35 -10.01
C SER A 87 3.77 6.25 -8.91
N GLY A 88 4.84 5.82 -8.24
CA GLY A 88 5.53 6.64 -7.24
C GLY A 88 5.24 6.31 -5.79
N ILE A 89 4.58 5.20 -5.51
CA ILE A 89 4.42 4.69 -4.15
C ILE A 89 5.67 3.88 -3.81
N ASP A 90 6.40 4.30 -2.78
CA ASP A 90 7.70 3.70 -2.44
C ASP A 90 7.58 2.47 -1.54
N GLN A 91 6.54 2.40 -0.73
CA GLN A 91 6.37 1.33 0.25
C GLN A 91 4.91 0.94 0.38
N LEU A 92 4.64 -0.36 0.38
CA LEU A 92 3.32 -0.91 0.68
C LEU A 92 3.39 -1.73 1.97
N THR A 93 2.47 -1.47 2.88
CA THR A 93 2.30 -2.24 4.10
C THR A 93 0.96 -2.95 4.02
N PHE A 94 0.95 -4.24 4.30
CA PHE A 94 -0.28 -5.03 4.23
C PHE A 94 -0.67 -5.54 5.60
N ASP A 95 -1.96 -5.46 5.93
CA ASP A 95 -2.54 -6.24 7.01
C ASP A 95 -3.52 -7.26 6.42
N PHE A 96 -3.84 -8.27 7.20
CA PHE A 96 -4.71 -9.36 6.77
C PHE A 96 -5.95 -9.39 7.64
N PRO A 97 -7.16 -9.61 7.05
CA PRO A 97 -8.42 -9.54 7.81
C PRO A 97 -8.66 -10.83 8.62
N THR A 98 -7.70 -11.24 9.41
CA THR A 98 -7.80 -12.43 10.24
C THR A 98 -7.05 -12.26 11.57
N ASN A 99 -7.56 -12.88 12.63
CA ASN A 99 -6.90 -12.97 13.93
C ASN A 99 -6.33 -14.37 14.17
N ASN A 100 -6.47 -15.27 13.20
CA ASN A 100 -5.95 -16.63 13.30
C ASN A 100 -4.50 -16.67 12.83
N ALA A 101 -3.60 -17.12 13.70
CA ALA A 101 -2.17 -17.15 13.41
C ALA A 101 -1.83 -18.06 12.22
N ASP A 102 -2.48 -19.21 12.10
CA ASP A 102 -2.21 -20.16 11.02
C ASP A 102 -2.64 -19.61 9.68
N GLU A 103 -3.80 -18.94 9.60
CA GLU A 103 -4.25 -18.25 8.40
C GLU A 103 -3.28 -17.14 8.01
N CYS A 104 -2.83 -16.36 8.97
CA CYS A 104 -1.91 -15.26 8.75
C CYS A 104 -0.58 -15.78 8.19
N ILE A 105 -0.04 -16.86 8.77
CA ILE A 105 1.20 -17.48 8.28
C ILE A 105 1.02 -17.99 6.86
N ALA A 106 -0.11 -18.66 6.56
CA ALA A 106 -0.38 -19.17 5.22
C ALA A 106 -0.42 -18.04 4.18
N ILE A 107 -1.07 -16.92 4.50
CA ILE A 107 -1.13 -15.74 3.63
C ILE A 107 0.27 -15.16 3.42
N MET A 108 1.04 -15.01 4.50
CA MET A 108 2.38 -14.43 4.44
C MET A 108 3.33 -15.30 3.60
N GLU A 109 3.29 -16.62 3.77
CA GLU A 109 4.10 -17.52 2.98
C GLU A 109 3.75 -17.43 1.49
N HIS A 110 2.46 -17.47 1.18
CA HIS A 110 2.00 -17.38 -0.22
C HIS A 110 2.38 -16.03 -0.82
N PHE A 111 2.16 -14.95 -0.10
CA PHE A 111 2.50 -13.59 -0.52
C PHE A 111 4.01 -13.46 -0.74
N GLY A 112 4.81 -13.95 0.21
CA GLY A 112 6.26 -13.90 0.11
C GLY A 112 6.79 -14.66 -1.09
N ASN A 113 6.19 -15.82 -1.42
CA ASN A 113 6.63 -16.64 -2.55
C ASN A 113 6.21 -16.10 -3.90
N LYS A 114 5.05 -15.42 -3.98
CA LYS A 114 4.47 -15.02 -5.27
C LYS A 114 4.60 -13.52 -5.56
N VAL A 115 4.62 -12.68 -4.53
CA VAL A 115 4.57 -11.23 -4.70
C VAL A 115 5.90 -10.58 -4.38
N SER A 116 6.48 -10.83 -3.20
CA SER A 116 7.67 -10.11 -2.76
C SER A 116 8.95 -10.52 -3.47
N ARG A 117 8.92 -11.58 -4.30
CA ARG A 117 10.06 -12.01 -5.11
C ARG A 117 10.07 -11.43 -6.52
N LEU A 118 9.17 -10.47 -6.79
CA LEU A 118 9.18 -9.80 -8.08
C LEU A 118 10.42 -8.91 -8.21
N PRO A 119 11.05 -8.94 -9.40
CA PRO A 119 12.19 -8.07 -9.65
C PRO A 119 11.83 -6.59 -9.66
#